data_8f1daa4ffff24013d7a05c5de2649fad
#
_entry.id   8f1daa4ffff24013d7a05c5de2649fad
#
_cell.length_a   1.000
_cell.length_b   1.000
_cell.length_c   1.000
_cell.angle_alpha   90.00
_cell.angle_beta   90.00
_cell.angle_gamma   90.00
#
_symmetry.space_group_name_H-M   'P 1'
#
loop_
_entity.id
_entity.type
_entity.pdbx_description
1 polymer ?
#
loop_
_entity_poly.entity_id
_entity_poly.type
_entity_poly.pdbx_seq_one_letter_code
_entity_poly.pdbx_strand_id
1 'polypeptide(L)'
;MADELNTELIFFDVGGVLVSQRPDPREFASIIGLDDSAECVSLVDRAVWAHRDTYDEGMSDLEFWDSVAGDCGLPQPSEDQVHKLVTADASRMHAIDEAAAHLLSDLRSAGYHLGLLTNMPATHASVVMESVWAQRYINGPMIFSSHVGITKPNRGIYREALASAQREPDKLLYIDDRSEYVKAAEYLDIRALTWENVDAVREDLKKLGIL
;
A
#
# COMPACT_ATOMS: atom_id res chain seq x y z
N MET A 1 -10.67 29.06 -20.53
CA MET A 1 -9.48 28.24 -20.87
C MET A 1 -9.43 27.20 -19.79
N ALA A 2 -9.56 25.93 -20.11
CA ALA A 2 -9.27 24.88 -19.13
C ALA A 2 -7.79 25.03 -18.77
N ASP A 3 -7.48 25.18 -17.48
CA ASP A 3 -6.10 25.07 -17.01
C ASP A 3 -5.58 23.72 -17.51
N GLU A 4 -4.60 23.73 -18.41
CA GLU A 4 -3.91 22.52 -18.83
C GLU A 4 -3.30 21.93 -17.57
N LEU A 5 -3.85 20.80 -17.16
CA LEU A 5 -3.43 20.10 -15.97
C LEU A 5 -1.99 19.61 -16.18
N ASN A 6 -1.06 20.28 -15.53
CA ASN A 6 0.38 20.03 -15.67
C ASN A 6 0.84 19.00 -14.62
N THR A 7 0.13 17.86 -14.52
CA THR A 7 0.55 16.75 -13.68
C THR A 7 1.86 16.16 -14.23
N GLU A 8 2.84 15.97 -13.38
CA GLU A 8 4.15 15.44 -13.75
C GLU A 8 4.45 14.11 -13.06
N LEU A 9 3.90 13.90 -11.86
CA LEU A 9 4.12 12.70 -11.05
C LEU A 9 2.80 12.21 -10.45
N ILE A 10 2.56 10.92 -10.56
CA ILE A 10 1.39 10.24 -10.03
C ILE A 10 1.84 9.27 -8.94
N PHE A 11 1.38 9.49 -7.72
CA PHE A 11 1.55 8.56 -6.61
C PHE A 11 0.38 7.59 -6.54
N PHE A 12 0.69 6.31 -6.34
CA PHE A 12 -0.29 5.26 -6.11
C PHE A 12 -0.14 4.68 -4.71
N ASP A 13 -1.26 4.37 -4.06
CA ASP A 13 -1.25 3.35 -3.02
C ASP A 13 -1.02 1.97 -3.63
N VAL A 14 -0.66 0.99 -2.80
CA VAL A 14 -0.36 -0.38 -3.25
C VAL A 14 -1.49 -1.34 -2.87
N GLY A 15 -1.80 -1.44 -1.58
CA GLY A 15 -2.82 -2.38 -1.09
C GLY A 15 -4.23 -1.91 -1.41
N GLY A 16 -5.05 -2.71 -2.12
CA GLY A 16 -6.38 -2.31 -2.57
C GLY A 16 -6.40 -1.52 -3.88
N VAL A 17 -5.25 -1.02 -4.35
CA VAL A 17 -5.10 -0.25 -5.60
C VAL A 17 -4.34 -1.05 -6.65
N LEU A 18 -3.08 -1.35 -6.42
CA LEU A 18 -2.23 -2.12 -7.35
C LEU A 18 -2.26 -3.62 -7.05
N VAL A 19 -2.48 -3.98 -5.78
CA VAL A 19 -2.57 -5.35 -5.28
C VAL A 19 -3.92 -5.53 -4.59
N SER A 20 -4.87 -6.16 -5.26
CA SER A 20 -6.22 -6.42 -4.74
C SER A 20 -6.27 -7.64 -3.80
N GLN A 21 -5.29 -8.53 -3.89
CA GLN A 21 -5.23 -9.73 -3.06
C GLN A 21 -5.06 -9.38 -1.59
N ARG A 22 -5.93 -9.93 -0.75
CA ARG A 22 -5.83 -9.84 0.72
C ARG A 22 -4.98 -10.97 1.29
N PRO A 23 -4.36 -10.78 2.47
CA PRO A 23 -3.75 -11.88 3.21
C PRO A 23 -4.76 -13.00 3.46
N ASP A 24 -4.31 -14.26 3.46
CA ASP A 24 -5.17 -15.39 3.81
C ASP A 24 -5.05 -15.72 5.31
N PRO A 25 -6.07 -15.42 6.13
CA PRO A 25 -6.02 -15.70 7.56
C PRO A 25 -6.01 -17.20 7.88
N ARG A 26 -6.42 -18.08 6.95
CA ARG A 26 -6.31 -19.56 7.13
C ARG A 26 -4.86 -19.99 7.14
N GLU A 27 -4.05 -19.44 6.24
CA GLU A 27 -2.62 -19.73 6.20
C GLU A 27 -1.96 -19.29 7.51
N PHE A 28 -2.27 -18.10 8.00
CA PHE A 28 -1.75 -17.62 9.29
C PHE A 28 -2.19 -18.50 10.46
N ALA A 29 -3.49 -18.88 10.53
CA ALA A 29 -3.99 -19.79 11.55
C ALA A 29 -3.22 -21.12 11.58
N SER A 30 -3.01 -21.72 10.42
CA SER A 30 -2.23 -22.95 10.28
C SER A 30 -0.79 -22.81 10.79
N ILE A 31 -0.12 -21.71 10.45
CA ILE A 31 1.28 -21.46 10.84
C ILE A 31 1.41 -21.29 12.36
N ILE A 32 0.47 -20.60 13.02
CA ILE A 32 0.51 -20.39 14.46
C ILE A 32 -0.03 -21.59 15.27
N GLY A 33 -0.55 -22.63 14.59
CA GLY A 33 -0.99 -23.88 15.21
C GLY A 33 -2.48 -23.91 15.60
N LEU A 34 -3.30 -23.06 15.02
CA LEU A 34 -4.76 -23.13 15.10
C LEU A 34 -5.32 -24.01 13.98
N ASP A 35 -6.54 -24.52 14.19
CA ASP A 35 -7.28 -25.24 13.16
C ASP A 35 -7.91 -24.27 12.13
N ASP A 36 -8.42 -24.83 11.04
CA ASP A 36 -9.05 -24.08 9.95
C ASP A 36 -10.54 -23.79 10.15
N SER A 37 -11.03 -23.94 11.38
CA SER A 37 -12.41 -23.59 11.72
C SER A 37 -12.70 -22.12 11.43
N ALA A 38 -13.92 -21.81 11.03
CA ALA A 38 -14.32 -20.44 10.75
C ALA A 38 -14.12 -19.51 11.96
N GLU A 39 -14.18 -20.05 13.18
CA GLU A 39 -13.95 -19.32 14.41
C GLU A 39 -12.47 -18.93 14.57
N CYS A 40 -11.55 -19.88 14.40
CA CYS A 40 -10.11 -19.65 14.46
C CYS A 40 -9.63 -18.70 13.36
N VAL A 41 -10.08 -18.92 12.12
CA VAL A 41 -9.76 -18.05 10.98
C VAL A 41 -10.23 -16.61 11.22
N SER A 42 -11.46 -16.42 11.71
CA SER A 42 -11.98 -15.09 12.03
C SER A 42 -11.27 -14.43 13.22
N LEU A 43 -10.81 -15.23 14.19
CA LEU A 43 -10.02 -14.73 15.33
C LEU A 43 -8.69 -14.16 14.84
N VAL A 44 -7.95 -14.92 14.03
CA VAL A 44 -6.66 -14.49 13.45
C VAL A 44 -6.84 -13.27 12.57
N ASP A 45 -7.86 -13.24 11.70
CA ASP A 45 -8.13 -12.08 10.84
C ASP A 45 -8.33 -10.81 11.68
N ARG A 46 -9.17 -10.86 12.72
CA ARG A 46 -9.35 -9.72 13.62
C ARG A 46 -8.06 -9.30 14.34
N ALA A 47 -7.28 -10.26 14.82
CA ALA A 47 -6.04 -9.99 15.52
C ALA A 47 -5.01 -9.31 14.58
N VAL A 48 -4.86 -9.78 13.34
CA VAL A 48 -4.00 -9.16 12.32
C VAL A 48 -4.40 -7.70 12.10
N TRP A 49 -5.69 -7.43 11.89
CA TRP A 49 -6.15 -6.06 11.62
C TRP A 49 -6.14 -5.16 12.85
N ALA A 50 -6.21 -5.70 14.06
CA ALA A 50 -6.13 -4.91 15.30
C ALA A 50 -4.75 -4.27 15.49
N HIS A 51 -3.69 -4.90 15.01
CA HIS A 51 -2.31 -4.44 15.15
C HIS A 51 -1.70 -3.87 13.85
N ARG A 52 -2.47 -3.89 12.74
CA ARG A 52 -1.94 -3.52 11.41
C ARG A 52 -1.41 -2.10 11.35
N ASP A 53 -2.10 -1.13 11.94
CA ASP A 53 -1.68 0.28 11.87
C ASP A 53 -0.32 0.50 12.51
N THR A 54 -0.06 -0.10 13.68
CA THR A 54 1.24 -0.01 14.37
C THR A 54 2.34 -0.77 13.61
N TYR A 55 1.99 -1.87 12.96
CA TYR A 55 2.92 -2.60 12.10
C TYR A 55 3.32 -1.78 10.86
N ASP A 56 2.35 -1.13 10.24
CA ASP A 56 2.57 -0.22 9.13
C ASP A 56 3.35 1.06 9.54
N GLU A 57 3.36 1.44 10.82
CA GLU A 57 4.20 2.52 11.37
C GLU A 57 5.65 2.10 11.67
N GLY A 58 5.96 0.79 11.61
CA GLY A 58 7.33 0.31 11.78
C GLY A 58 7.55 -0.59 13.01
N MET A 59 6.47 -1.12 13.62
CA MET A 59 6.60 -2.23 14.57
C MET A 59 7.37 -3.38 13.92
N SER A 60 8.20 -4.08 14.68
CA SER A 60 8.94 -5.23 14.14
C SER A 60 8.04 -6.43 13.86
N ASP A 61 8.48 -7.28 12.93
CA ASP A 61 7.76 -8.51 12.56
C ASP A 61 7.48 -9.39 13.79
N LEU A 62 8.47 -9.53 14.68
CA LEU A 62 8.33 -10.34 15.90
C LEU A 62 7.28 -9.75 16.85
N GLU A 63 7.32 -8.44 17.12
CA GLU A 63 6.36 -7.78 18.01
C GLU A 63 4.93 -7.84 17.44
N PHE A 64 4.79 -7.66 16.14
CA PHE A 64 3.49 -7.77 15.47
C PHE A 64 2.89 -9.16 15.59
N TRP A 65 3.65 -10.21 15.22
CA TRP A 65 3.14 -11.58 15.27
C TRP A 65 3.00 -12.12 16.68
N ASP A 66 3.80 -11.62 17.66
CA ASP A 66 3.60 -11.91 19.08
C ASP A 66 2.26 -11.33 19.57
N SER A 67 1.94 -10.09 19.19
CA SER A 67 0.66 -9.46 19.52
C SER A 67 -0.52 -10.21 18.91
N VAL A 68 -0.41 -10.63 17.64
CA VAL A 68 -1.45 -11.45 16.96
C VAL A 68 -1.65 -12.78 17.66
N ALA A 69 -0.57 -13.49 18.01
CA ALA A 69 -0.65 -14.77 18.73
C ALA A 69 -1.24 -14.59 20.12
N GLY A 70 -0.87 -13.53 20.84
CA GLY A 70 -1.41 -13.19 22.15
C GLY A 70 -2.92 -12.97 22.13
N ASP A 71 -3.44 -12.24 21.15
CA ASP A 71 -4.89 -12.04 20.96
C ASP A 71 -5.62 -13.35 20.61
N CYS A 72 -4.89 -14.32 20.04
CA CYS A 72 -5.40 -15.67 19.78
C CYS A 72 -5.26 -16.61 20.98
N GLY A 73 -4.75 -16.14 22.13
CA GLY A 73 -4.52 -16.96 23.33
C GLY A 73 -3.37 -17.94 23.21
N LEU A 74 -2.42 -17.68 22.29
CA LEU A 74 -1.26 -18.52 22.02
C LEU A 74 0.02 -17.91 22.63
N PRO A 75 1.05 -18.73 22.90
CA PRO A 75 2.37 -18.24 23.27
C PRO A 75 3.04 -17.52 22.09
N GLN A 76 4.10 -16.76 22.39
CA GLN A 76 4.95 -16.12 21.40
C GLN A 76 5.38 -17.11 20.31
N PRO A 77 5.22 -16.74 19.03
CA PRO A 77 5.64 -17.58 17.91
C PRO A 77 7.16 -17.79 17.89
N SER A 78 7.60 -18.96 17.47
CA SER A 78 9.02 -19.22 17.21
C SER A 78 9.54 -18.38 16.03
N GLU A 79 10.85 -18.17 15.95
CA GLU A 79 11.48 -17.46 14.82
C GLU A 79 11.10 -18.08 13.46
N ASP A 80 11.01 -19.42 13.37
CA ASP A 80 10.57 -20.11 12.14
C ASP A 80 9.11 -19.80 11.78
N GLN A 81 8.22 -19.74 12.79
CA GLN A 81 6.82 -19.33 12.57
C GLN A 81 6.72 -17.88 12.13
N VAL A 82 7.45 -16.97 12.77
CA VAL A 82 7.49 -15.55 12.38
C VAL A 82 7.97 -15.41 10.94
N HIS A 83 9.04 -16.10 10.56
CA HIS A 83 9.55 -16.07 9.18
C HIS A 83 8.51 -16.57 8.16
N LYS A 84 7.79 -17.65 8.47
CA LYS A 84 6.71 -18.17 7.61
C LYS A 84 5.54 -17.22 7.50
N LEU A 85 5.11 -16.62 8.62
CA LEU A 85 4.02 -15.65 8.67
C LEU A 85 4.32 -14.40 7.84
N VAL A 86 5.51 -13.84 8.02
CA VAL A 86 6.00 -12.69 7.24
C VAL A 86 6.06 -13.02 5.75
N THR A 87 6.59 -14.20 5.40
CA THR A 87 6.66 -14.64 4.01
C THR A 87 5.25 -14.78 3.40
N ALA A 88 4.31 -15.39 4.12
CA ALA A 88 2.94 -15.55 3.68
C ALA A 88 2.24 -14.18 3.48
N ASP A 89 2.38 -13.26 4.45
CA ASP A 89 1.78 -11.93 4.37
C ASP A 89 2.39 -11.07 3.26
N ALA A 90 3.72 -11.07 3.11
CA ALA A 90 4.42 -10.25 2.12
C ALA A 90 4.37 -10.81 0.70
N SER A 91 4.15 -12.13 0.51
CA SER A 91 4.23 -12.80 -0.80
C SER A 91 3.34 -12.17 -1.87
N ARG A 92 2.17 -11.66 -1.50
CA ARG A 92 1.24 -10.99 -2.41
C ARG A 92 1.80 -9.71 -3.05
N MET A 93 2.86 -9.12 -2.48
CA MET A 93 3.50 -7.91 -3.00
C MET A 93 4.45 -8.17 -4.17
N HIS A 94 4.75 -9.43 -4.50
CA HIS A 94 5.61 -9.77 -5.65
C HIS A 94 4.99 -9.44 -7.01
N ALA A 95 3.66 -9.35 -7.09
CA ALA A 95 2.94 -9.06 -8.32
C ALA A 95 1.81 -8.05 -8.06
N ILE A 96 1.48 -7.28 -9.09
CA ILE A 96 0.31 -6.40 -9.11
C ILE A 96 -0.75 -6.98 -10.05
N ASP A 97 -1.97 -6.48 -9.92
CA ASP A 97 -3.08 -6.87 -10.79
C ASP A 97 -2.77 -6.54 -12.26
N GLU A 98 -3.10 -7.43 -13.18
CA GLU A 98 -2.79 -7.27 -14.61
C GLU A 98 -3.36 -5.96 -15.19
N ALA A 99 -4.60 -5.63 -14.82
CA ALA A 99 -5.23 -4.39 -15.26
C ALA A 99 -4.52 -3.13 -14.71
N ALA A 100 -4.02 -3.19 -13.46
CA ALA A 100 -3.20 -2.13 -12.88
C ALA A 100 -1.84 -2.02 -13.60
N ALA A 101 -1.21 -3.15 -13.93
CA ALA A 101 0.05 -3.16 -14.70
C ALA A 101 -0.11 -2.49 -16.08
N HIS A 102 -1.24 -2.73 -16.78
CA HIS A 102 -1.55 -2.06 -18.04
C HIS A 102 -1.73 -0.55 -17.84
N LEU A 103 -2.44 -0.11 -16.79
CA LEU A 103 -2.59 1.30 -16.48
C LEU A 103 -1.23 1.98 -16.25
N LEU A 104 -0.37 1.38 -15.41
CA LEU A 104 0.97 1.92 -15.15
C LEU A 104 1.80 2.00 -16.43
N SER A 105 1.71 0.99 -17.31
CA SER A 105 2.40 0.97 -18.60
C SER A 105 1.95 2.12 -19.52
N ASP A 106 0.64 2.38 -19.59
CA ASP A 106 0.07 3.45 -20.40
C ASP A 106 0.51 4.82 -19.90
N LEU A 107 0.44 5.05 -18.57
CA LEU A 107 0.89 6.29 -17.96
C LEU A 107 2.40 6.53 -18.16
N ARG A 108 3.22 5.49 -18.03
CA ARG A 108 4.64 5.56 -18.34
C ARG A 108 4.89 5.93 -19.82
N SER A 109 4.12 5.33 -20.73
CA SER A 109 4.21 5.61 -22.18
C SER A 109 3.75 7.03 -22.51
N ALA A 110 2.80 7.58 -21.77
CA ALA A 110 2.36 8.96 -21.85
C ALA A 110 3.36 9.98 -21.25
N GLY A 111 4.45 9.50 -20.62
CA GLY A 111 5.53 10.34 -20.11
C GLY A 111 5.46 10.70 -18.63
N TYR A 112 4.47 10.21 -17.89
CA TYR A 112 4.35 10.48 -16.46
C TYR A 112 5.40 9.75 -15.62
N HIS A 113 5.86 10.41 -14.56
CA HIS A 113 6.57 9.74 -13.49
C HIS A 113 5.57 9.06 -12.56
N LEU A 114 5.92 7.86 -12.08
CA LEU A 114 5.06 7.09 -11.16
C LEU A 114 5.82 6.84 -9.87
N GLY A 115 5.18 7.14 -8.74
CA GLY A 115 5.68 6.92 -7.39
C GLY A 115 4.71 6.09 -6.56
N LEU A 116 5.13 5.72 -5.35
CA LEU A 116 4.31 5.01 -4.38
C LEU A 116 4.18 5.84 -3.10
N LEU A 117 2.98 5.87 -2.52
CA LEU A 117 2.70 6.45 -1.21
C LEU A 117 1.74 5.52 -0.47
N THR A 118 2.28 4.67 0.40
CA THR A 118 1.53 3.53 0.95
C THR A 118 1.81 3.27 2.42
N ASN A 119 0.77 2.87 3.17
CA ASN A 119 0.93 2.30 4.50
C ASN A 119 1.33 0.84 4.35
N MET A 120 2.52 0.49 4.88
CA MET A 120 3.10 -0.83 4.63
C MET A 120 4.23 -1.14 5.62
N PRO A 121 4.31 -2.36 6.19
CA PRO A 121 5.42 -2.78 7.03
C PRO A 121 6.74 -2.82 6.27
N ALA A 122 7.85 -2.73 6.99
CA ALA A 122 9.20 -2.67 6.40
C ALA A 122 9.52 -3.89 5.51
N THR A 123 9.10 -5.09 5.93
CA THR A 123 9.36 -6.32 5.17
C THR A 123 8.58 -6.33 3.86
N HIS A 124 7.32 -5.87 3.85
CA HIS A 124 6.54 -5.74 2.62
C HIS A 124 7.14 -4.66 1.70
N ALA A 125 7.58 -3.54 2.26
CA ALA A 125 8.26 -2.49 1.50
C ALA A 125 9.51 -3.02 0.79
N SER A 126 10.30 -3.89 1.45
CA SER A 126 11.46 -4.54 0.85
C SER A 126 11.05 -5.43 -0.34
N VAL A 127 9.99 -6.24 -0.19
CA VAL A 127 9.46 -7.08 -1.28
C VAL A 127 8.99 -6.22 -2.47
N VAL A 128 8.31 -5.10 -2.21
CA VAL A 128 7.89 -4.16 -3.27
C VAL A 128 9.11 -3.58 -3.99
N MET A 129 10.09 -3.06 -3.27
CA MET A 129 11.29 -2.45 -3.88
C MET A 129 12.09 -3.44 -4.74
N GLU A 130 12.11 -4.72 -4.35
CA GLU A 130 12.80 -5.79 -5.08
C GLU A 130 11.95 -6.40 -6.21
N SER A 131 10.65 -6.12 -6.25
CA SER A 131 9.74 -6.69 -7.25
C SER A 131 10.03 -6.24 -8.67
N VAL A 132 9.83 -7.15 -9.62
CA VAL A 132 9.99 -6.86 -11.06
C VAL A 132 9.04 -5.75 -11.51
N TRP A 133 7.82 -5.70 -10.96
CA TRP A 133 6.85 -4.70 -11.35
C TRP A 133 7.25 -3.29 -10.88
N ALA A 134 7.73 -3.15 -9.64
CA ALA A 134 8.16 -1.84 -9.14
C ALA A 134 9.38 -1.34 -9.92
N GLN A 135 10.37 -2.17 -10.16
CA GLN A 135 11.54 -1.83 -10.96
C GLN A 135 11.18 -1.46 -12.42
N ARG A 136 10.11 -2.05 -12.96
CA ARG A 136 9.67 -1.79 -14.33
C ARG A 136 8.87 -0.49 -14.47
N TYR A 137 7.97 -0.22 -13.53
CA TYR A 137 7.00 0.86 -13.70
C TYR A 137 7.27 2.09 -12.85
N ILE A 138 7.87 1.94 -11.66
CA ILE A 138 8.07 3.03 -10.71
C ILE A 138 9.43 3.69 -10.97
N ASN A 139 9.40 4.97 -11.28
CA ASN A 139 10.60 5.77 -11.54
C ASN A 139 10.61 7.11 -10.77
N GLY A 140 9.62 7.29 -9.90
CA GLY A 140 9.51 8.35 -8.92
C GLY A 140 9.78 7.84 -7.50
N PRO A 141 9.57 8.69 -6.49
CA PRO A 141 9.77 8.32 -5.08
C PRO A 141 8.85 7.18 -4.64
N MET A 142 9.36 6.33 -3.74
CA MET A 142 8.59 5.31 -3.05
C MET A 142 8.55 5.66 -1.56
N ILE A 143 7.39 6.04 -1.05
CA ILE A 143 7.18 6.44 0.34
C ILE A 143 6.40 5.35 1.05
N PHE A 144 7.07 4.68 1.99
CA PHE A 144 6.50 3.64 2.83
C PHE A 144 6.37 4.14 4.25
N SER A 145 5.21 3.99 4.85
CA SER A 145 4.92 4.48 6.21
C SER A 145 5.91 3.96 7.24
N SER A 146 6.30 2.69 7.18
CA SER A 146 7.27 2.08 8.08
C SER A 146 8.67 2.70 8.02
N HIS A 147 9.08 3.24 6.86
CA HIS A 147 10.36 3.93 6.73
C HIS A 147 10.32 5.36 7.27
N VAL A 148 9.14 5.98 7.28
CA VAL A 148 8.91 7.34 7.77
C VAL A 148 8.51 7.35 9.25
N GLY A 149 7.96 6.24 9.75
CA GLY A 149 7.38 6.14 11.09
C GLY A 149 6.05 6.89 11.24
N ILE A 150 5.34 7.11 10.13
CA ILE A 150 4.08 7.86 10.09
C ILE A 150 3.17 7.25 9.04
N THR A 151 1.93 6.91 9.40
CA THR A 151 0.91 6.36 8.48
C THR A 151 -0.01 7.44 7.90
N LYS A 152 -0.59 7.19 6.74
CA LYS A 152 -1.78 7.91 6.24
C LYS A 152 -2.93 7.67 7.23
N PRO A 153 -3.79 8.63 7.52
CA PRO A 153 -3.95 9.96 6.89
C PRO A 153 -3.14 11.09 7.56
N ASN A 154 -2.14 10.80 8.37
CA ASN A 154 -1.31 11.84 8.98
C ASN A 154 -0.63 12.69 7.90
N ARG A 155 -0.77 14.02 8.00
CA ARG A 155 -0.21 14.96 7.02
C ARG A 155 1.31 14.89 6.87
N GLY A 156 2.01 14.32 7.85
CA GLY A 156 3.46 14.14 7.83
C GLY A 156 3.94 13.32 6.63
N ILE A 157 3.25 12.21 6.32
CA ILE A 157 3.65 11.31 5.23
C ILE A 157 3.45 11.96 3.84
N TYR A 158 2.40 12.80 3.67
CA TYR A 158 2.19 13.54 2.41
C TYR A 158 3.23 14.66 2.23
N ARG A 159 3.66 15.31 3.33
CA ARG A 159 4.77 16.29 3.28
C ARG A 159 6.08 15.60 2.90
N GLU A 160 6.32 14.39 3.37
CA GLU A 160 7.46 13.58 2.95
C GLU A 160 7.38 13.26 1.44
N ALA A 161 6.20 12.90 0.94
CA ALA A 161 5.97 12.68 -0.48
C ALA A 161 6.25 13.94 -1.32
N LEU A 162 5.78 15.11 -0.88
CA LEU A 162 6.08 16.40 -1.51
C LEU A 162 7.58 16.72 -1.52
N ALA A 163 8.25 16.55 -0.38
CA ALA A 163 9.68 16.81 -0.25
C ALA A 163 10.51 15.88 -1.15
N SER A 164 10.16 14.58 -1.17
CA SER A 164 10.83 13.59 -2.01
C SER A 164 10.55 13.80 -3.50
N ALA A 165 9.35 14.25 -3.86
CA ALA A 165 8.99 14.59 -5.23
C ALA A 165 9.76 15.79 -5.78
N GLN A 166 10.14 16.73 -4.92
CA GLN A 166 10.77 18.02 -5.30
C GLN A 166 9.93 18.78 -6.34
N ARG A 167 8.61 18.76 -6.16
CA ARG A 167 7.62 19.42 -7.04
C ARG A 167 6.55 20.12 -6.22
N GLU A 168 5.92 21.12 -6.84
CA GLU A 168 4.79 21.79 -6.26
C GLU A 168 3.56 20.84 -6.19
N PRO A 169 2.66 21.01 -5.21
CA PRO A 169 1.52 20.12 -5.00
C PRO A 169 0.61 19.98 -6.24
N ASP A 170 0.42 21.05 -7.01
CA ASP A 170 -0.40 21.09 -8.22
C ASP A 170 0.16 20.24 -9.38
N LYS A 171 1.45 19.82 -9.29
CA LYS A 171 2.12 18.91 -10.22
C LYS A 171 1.93 17.44 -9.86
N LEU A 172 1.34 17.16 -8.72
CA LEU A 172 1.15 15.82 -8.21
C LEU A 172 -0.31 15.37 -8.37
N LEU A 173 -0.48 14.09 -8.63
CA LEU A 173 -1.74 13.38 -8.51
C LEU A 173 -1.53 12.21 -7.55
N TYR A 174 -2.45 12.01 -6.62
CA TYR A 174 -2.46 10.87 -5.71
C TYR A 174 -3.68 9.98 -5.96
N ILE A 175 -3.51 8.66 -5.93
CA ILE A 175 -4.59 7.69 -6.19
C ILE A 175 -4.61 6.66 -5.06
N ASP A 176 -5.74 6.54 -4.35
CA ASP A 176 -5.91 5.68 -3.18
C ASP A 176 -7.37 5.19 -3.08
N ASP A 177 -7.61 4.00 -2.55
CA ASP A 177 -8.96 3.43 -2.40
C ASP A 177 -9.70 3.99 -1.17
N ARG A 178 -9.00 4.64 -0.23
CA ARG A 178 -9.58 5.18 1.00
C ARG A 178 -9.83 6.68 0.88
N SER A 179 -11.11 7.04 0.87
CA SER A 179 -11.54 8.45 0.72
C SER A 179 -10.95 9.39 1.80
N GLU A 180 -10.66 8.88 2.99
CA GLU A 180 -10.01 9.65 4.06
C GLU A 180 -8.56 10.00 3.71
N TYR A 181 -7.84 9.12 3.00
CA TYR A 181 -6.47 9.36 2.54
C TYR A 181 -6.43 10.34 1.37
N VAL A 182 -7.39 10.21 0.45
CA VAL A 182 -7.61 11.17 -0.65
C VAL A 182 -7.85 12.58 -0.08
N LYS A 183 -8.77 12.74 0.86
CA LYS A 183 -9.04 14.04 1.52
C LYS A 183 -7.82 14.59 2.23
N ALA A 184 -7.01 13.74 2.89
CA ALA A 184 -5.80 14.20 3.57
C ALA A 184 -4.75 14.77 2.59
N ALA A 185 -4.64 14.20 1.38
CA ALA A 185 -3.80 14.75 0.30
C ALA A 185 -4.34 16.10 -0.20
N GLU A 186 -5.64 16.20 -0.43
CA GLU A 186 -6.30 17.44 -0.89
C GLU A 186 -6.11 18.61 0.09
N TYR A 187 -6.04 18.36 1.42
CA TYR A 187 -5.72 19.38 2.42
C TYR A 187 -4.31 19.98 2.28
N LEU A 188 -3.45 19.38 1.48
CA LEU A 188 -2.12 19.87 1.15
C LEU A 188 -2.01 20.31 -0.32
N ASP A 189 -3.16 20.63 -0.94
CA ASP A 189 -3.28 21.05 -2.33
C ASP A 189 -2.77 20.02 -3.35
N ILE A 190 -2.58 18.75 -2.92
CA ILE A 190 -2.29 17.63 -3.82
C ILE A 190 -3.62 17.18 -4.43
N ARG A 191 -3.71 17.19 -5.76
CA ARG A 191 -4.86 16.60 -6.43
C ARG A 191 -4.93 15.12 -6.15
N ALA A 192 -6.13 14.60 -5.84
CA ALA A 192 -6.28 13.19 -5.56
C ALA A 192 -7.53 12.58 -6.20
N LEU A 193 -7.49 11.29 -6.47
CA LEU A 193 -8.60 10.48 -6.99
C LEU A 193 -8.85 9.29 -6.08
N THR A 194 -10.11 8.96 -5.86
CA THR A 194 -10.48 7.73 -5.18
C THR A 194 -10.44 6.56 -6.17
N TRP A 195 -9.71 5.52 -5.83
CA TRP A 195 -9.67 4.29 -6.61
C TRP A 195 -10.90 3.42 -6.29
N GLU A 196 -11.73 3.18 -7.27
CA GLU A 196 -12.80 2.17 -7.19
C GLU A 196 -12.41 0.89 -7.95
N ASN A 197 -11.88 1.07 -9.14
CA ASN A 197 -11.32 0.05 -10.03
C ASN A 197 -10.56 0.73 -11.18
N VAL A 198 -9.86 -0.07 -11.98
CA VAL A 198 -9.04 0.45 -13.09
C VAL A 198 -9.86 1.22 -14.12
N ASP A 199 -11.07 0.76 -14.45
CA ASP A 199 -11.89 1.38 -15.50
C ASP A 199 -12.39 2.76 -15.04
N ALA A 200 -12.86 2.87 -13.79
CA ALA A 200 -13.30 4.14 -13.21
C ALA A 200 -12.17 5.17 -13.17
N VAL A 201 -10.99 4.76 -12.68
CA VAL A 201 -9.83 5.66 -12.60
C VAL A 201 -9.33 6.07 -14.00
N ARG A 202 -9.39 5.18 -14.99
CA ARG A 202 -9.06 5.53 -16.39
C ARG A 202 -9.97 6.62 -16.94
N GLU A 203 -11.27 6.55 -16.66
CA GLU A 203 -12.21 7.58 -17.07
C GLU A 203 -11.94 8.93 -16.39
N ASP A 204 -11.57 8.92 -15.12
CA ASP A 204 -11.21 10.14 -14.42
C ASP A 204 -9.88 10.72 -14.93
N LEU A 205 -8.88 9.89 -15.22
CA LEU A 205 -7.64 10.32 -15.85
C LEU A 205 -7.87 10.94 -17.25
N LYS A 206 -8.79 10.37 -18.04
CA LYS A 206 -9.19 10.98 -19.33
C LYS A 206 -9.87 12.36 -19.15
N LYS A 207 -10.78 12.50 -18.17
CA LYS A 207 -11.40 13.80 -17.85
C LYS A 207 -10.36 14.86 -17.44
N LEU A 208 -9.25 14.40 -16.84
CA LEU A 208 -8.14 15.26 -16.47
C LEU A 208 -7.13 15.50 -17.63
N GLY A 209 -7.33 14.88 -18.79
CA GLY A 209 -6.42 15.02 -19.93
C GLY A 209 -5.07 14.30 -19.74
N ILE A 210 -5.02 13.32 -18.83
CA ILE A 210 -3.82 12.52 -18.52
C ILE A 210 -3.70 11.30 -19.45
N LEU A 211 -4.85 10.72 -19.83
CA LEU A 211 -4.95 9.60 -20.79
C LEU A 211 -5.85 9.95 -21.97
#